data_53702d04ef617b18694380e0f0c44374
#
_entry.id   53702d04ef617b18694380e0f0c44374
#
_cell.length_a   1.000
_cell.length_b   1.000
_cell.length_c   1.000
_cell.angle_alpha   90.00
_cell.angle_beta   90.00
_cell.angle_gamma   90.00
#
_symmetry.space_group_name_H-M   'P 1'
#
loop_
_entity.id
_entity.type
_entity.pdbx_description
1 polymer ?
#
loop_
_entity_poly.entity_id
_entity_poly.type
_entity_poly.pdbx_seq_one_letter_code
_entity_poly.pdbx_strand_id
1 'polypeptide(L)'
;MCIRDRLYRGYDLRSLMPEAVTLQYEPPLFDAPTSAREAAVELARQYAGLQGASVAVRCDRNGTLMAADEAALFAIRGRRVYAPPGEASIGRSLAVRSIRAAGLELAASPVGRDDLPRMDELFFIDHRGVTALSRCDGQPYMAIFAERIAGALRGLFPNM
;
A
#
# COMPACT_ATOMS: atom_id res chain seq x y z
N MET A 1 13.38 23.80 -4.07
CA MET A 1 13.37 22.53 -3.33
C MET A 1 13.86 21.44 -4.27
N CYS A 2 15.01 20.86 -4.00
CA CYS A 2 15.65 19.91 -4.92
C CYS A 2 14.89 18.57 -4.87
N ILE A 3 14.56 18.00 -6.03
CA ILE A 3 13.92 16.68 -6.15
C ILE A 3 14.74 15.59 -5.40
N ARG A 4 16.05 15.77 -5.29
CA ARG A 4 16.93 14.89 -4.50
C ARG A 4 16.54 14.77 -3.04
N ASP A 5 16.12 15.84 -2.39
CA ASP A 5 15.78 15.80 -0.95
C ASP A 5 14.52 15.00 -0.64
N ARG A 6 13.62 14.84 -1.61
CA ARG A 6 12.42 14.01 -1.45
C ARG A 6 12.69 12.52 -1.61
N LEU A 7 13.71 12.15 -2.38
CA LEU A 7 14.08 10.75 -2.64
C LEU A 7 14.89 10.14 -1.49
N TYR A 8 15.48 10.96 -0.62
CA TYR A 8 16.44 10.51 0.40
C TYR A 8 15.98 10.68 1.85
N ARG A 9 14.82 11.25 2.09
CA ARG A 9 14.25 11.23 3.44
C ARG A 9 13.77 9.83 3.73
N GLY A 10 14.57 9.11 4.50
CA GLY A 10 14.18 7.82 5.04
C GLY A 10 12.79 7.94 5.66
N TYR A 11 11.89 7.08 5.24
CA TYR A 11 10.54 7.03 5.77
C TYR A 11 10.59 6.69 7.24
N ASP A 12 10.21 7.63 8.07
CA ASP A 12 9.83 7.34 9.45
C ASP A 12 8.38 6.86 9.45
N LEU A 13 8.21 5.55 9.44
CA LEU A 13 6.91 4.89 9.50
C LEU A 13 6.03 5.40 10.64
N ARG A 14 6.63 5.85 11.73
CA ARG A 14 5.90 6.29 12.94
C ARG A 14 5.26 7.66 12.78
N SER A 15 5.89 8.54 12.00
CA SER A 15 5.38 9.89 11.80
C SER A 15 4.34 10.00 10.69
N LEU A 16 4.14 8.94 9.89
CA LEU A 16 3.35 8.98 8.67
C LEU A 16 2.46 7.74 8.47
N MET A 17 1.88 7.20 9.55
CA MET A 17 0.87 6.14 9.44
C MET A 17 -0.50 6.77 9.10
N PRO A 18 -0.86 6.87 7.81
CA PRO A 18 -2.11 7.48 7.41
C PRO A 18 -3.30 6.58 7.73
N GLU A 19 -4.46 7.20 7.90
CA GLU A 19 -5.73 6.50 7.89
C GLU A 19 -6.22 6.31 6.47
N ALA A 20 -6.84 5.17 6.22
CA ALA A 20 -7.39 4.80 4.93
C ALA A 20 -8.89 4.53 5.00
N VAL A 21 -9.53 4.62 3.86
CA VAL A 21 -10.92 4.21 3.65
C VAL A 21 -11.01 3.38 2.38
N THR A 22 -11.84 2.35 2.39
CA THR A 22 -12.08 1.57 1.17
C THR A 22 -13.01 2.31 0.23
N LEU A 23 -12.73 2.20 -1.05
CA LEU A 23 -13.55 2.76 -2.12
C LEU A 23 -13.75 1.70 -3.19
N GLN A 24 -15.01 1.29 -3.39
CA GLN A 24 -15.37 0.42 -4.51
C GLN A 24 -15.46 1.24 -5.78
N TYR A 25 -14.39 1.22 -6.57
CA TYR A 25 -14.25 2.04 -7.74
C TYR A 25 -13.36 1.37 -8.78
N GLU A 26 -13.93 1.04 -9.92
CA GLU A 26 -13.23 0.54 -11.11
C GLU A 26 -13.37 1.57 -12.24
N PRO A 27 -12.48 2.56 -12.32
CA PRO A 27 -12.52 3.50 -13.42
C PRO A 27 -12.20 2.81 -14.75
N PRO A 28 -12.86 3.19 -15.85
CA PRO A 28 -12.56 2.65 -17.16
C PRO A 28 -11.13 3.03 -17.57
N LEU A 29 -10.48 2.14 -18.31
CA LEU A 29 -9.11 2.34 -18.81
C LEU A 29 -8.06 2.63 -17.72
N PHE A 30 -8.30 2.17 -16.50
CA PHE A 30 -7.36 2.42 -15.39
C PHE A 30 -5.96 1.83 -15.65
N ASP A 31 -5.89 0.72 -16.35
CA ASP A 31 -4.63 0.05 -16.71
C ASP A 31 -3.86 0.75 -17.84
N ALA A 32 -4.49 1.69 -18.54
CA ALA A 32 -3.84 2.48 -19.56
C ALA A 32 -3.19 3.74 -18.95
N PRO A 33 -1.96 4.11 -19.39
CA PRO A 33 -1.29 5.31 -18.90
C PRO A 33 -1.90 6.57 -19.53
N THR A 34 -3.06 6.97 -19.04
CA THR A 34 -3.82 8.10 -19.55
C THR A 34 -4.13 9.11 -18.44
N SER A 35 -4.48 10.34 -18.84
CA SER A 35 -4.97 11.35 -17.90
C SER A 35 -6.24 10.94 -17.15
N ALA A 36 -7.03 10.01 -17.71
CA ALA A 36 -8.18 9.43 -17.04
C ALA A 36 -7.77 8.67 -15.76
N ARG A 37 -6.63 7.98 -15.77
CA ARG A 37 -6.08 7.31 -14.59
C ARG A 37 -5.71 8.31 -13.49
N GLU A 38 -5.02 9.41 -13.87
CA GLU A 38 -4.64 10.46 -12.93
C GLU A 38 -5.89 11.11 -12.29
N ALA A 39 -6.89 11.41 -13.09
CA ALA A 39 -8.16 11.95 -12.60
C ALA A 39 -8.87 10.97 -11.64
N ALA A 40 -8.85 9.67 -11.95
CA ALA A 40 -9.45 8.66 -11.09
C ALA A 40 -8.75 8.55 -9.73
N VAL A 41 -7.43 8.64 -9.71
CA VAL A 41 -6.64 8.63 -8.47
C VAL A 41 -6.93 9.87 -7.64
N GLU A 42 -7.01 11.04 -8.28
CA GLU A 42 -7.32 12.29 -7.59
C GLU A 42 -8.74 12.28 -7.00
N LEU A 43 -9.73 11.78 -7.73
CA LEU A 43 -11.09 11.61 -7.22
C LEU A 43 -11.14 10.66 -6.02
N ALA A 44 -10.39 9.57 -6.06
CA ALA A 44 -10.29 8.64 -4.94
C ALA A 44 -9.67 9.31 -3.70
N ARG A 45 -8.64 10.13 -3.86
CA ARG A 45 -8.04 10.90 -2.77
C ARG A 45 -9.01 11.92 -2.18
N GLN A 46 -9.74 12.63 -3.02
CA GLN A 46 -10.77 13.57 -2.56
C GLN A 46 -11.86 12.86 -1.77
N TYR A 47 -12.32 11.70 -2.25
CA TYR A 47 -13.25 10.87 -1.50
C TYR A 47 -12.70 10.49 -0.13
N ALA A 48 -11.46 10.00 -0.06
CA ALA A 48 -10.81 9.69 1.22
C ALA A 48 -10.79 10.88 2.16
N GLY A 49 -10.41 12.06 1.65
CA GLY A 49 -10.40 13.31 2.42
C GLY A 49 -11.78 13.68 2.98
N LEU A 50 -12.85 13.51 2.22
CA LEU A 50 -14.22 13.73 2.67
C LEU A 50 -14.65 12.75 3.78
N GLN A 51 -14.04 11.56 3.83
CA GLN A 51 -14.25 10.56 4.87
C GLN A 51 -13.28 10.71 6.07
N GLY A 52 -12.45 11.76 6.08
CA GLY A 52 -11.46 12.00 7.13
C GLY A 52 -10.21 11.12 7.03
N ALA A 53 -9.97 10.49 5.88
CA ALA A 53 -8.81 9.65 5.62
C ALA A 53 -7.85 10.32 4.62
N SER A 54 -6.60 9.82 4.59
CA SER A 54 -5.57 10.34 3.69
C SER A 54 -5.32 9.43 2.48
N VAL A 55 -5.78 8.17 2.56
CA VAL A 55 -5.52 7.15 1.54
C VAL A 55 -6.82 6.47 1.15
N ALA A 56 -7.04 6.29 -0.15
CA ALA A 56 -8.12 5.48 -0.67
C ALA A 56 -7.60 4.08 -1.01
N VAL A 57 -8.14 3.06 -0.35
CA VAL A 57 -7.92 1.66 -0.71
C VAL A 57 -8.99 1.25 -1.72
N ARG A 58 -8.57 1.15 -2.99
CA ARG A 58 -9.49 0.77 -4.06
C ARG A 58 -9.82 -0.72 -4.02
N CYS A 59 -11.10 -1.00 -4.16
CA CYS A 59 -11.65 -2.35 -4.37
C CYS A 59 -12.29 -2.44 -5.75
N ASP A 60 -12.23 -3.62 -6.34
CA ASP A 60 -12.99 -3.93 -7.54
C ASP A 60 -14.50 -4.11 -7.23
N ARG A 61 -15.29 -4.40 -8.26
CA ARG A 61 -16.75 -4.64 -8.12
C ARG A 61 -17.11 -5.81 -7.19
N ASN A 62 -16.17 -6.74 -6.99
CA ASN A 62 -16.35 -7.90 -6.11
C ASN A 62 -15.87 -7.62 -4.68
N GLY A 63 -15.37 -6.42 -4.40
CA GLY A 63 -14.81 -6.06 -3.11
C GLY A 63 -13.37 -6.55 -2.89
N THR A 64 -12.68 -7.02 -3.94
CA THR A 64 -11.27 -7.38 -3.85
C THR A 64 -10.41 -6.13 -3.76
N LEU A 65 -9.49 -6.11 -2.80
CA LEU A 65 -8.53 -5.01 -2.66
C LEU A 65 -7.58 -4.98 -3.85
N MET A 66 -7.35 -3.81 -4.42
CA MET A 66 -6.51 -3.63 -5.61
C MET A 66 -5.25 -2.83 -5.31
N ALA A 67 -5.41 -1.65 -4.76
CA ALA A 67 -4.30 -0.72 -4.54
C ALA A 67 -4.63 0.29 -3.45
N ALA A 68 -3.61 0.87 -2.84
CA ALA A 68 -3.71 2.08 -2.02
C ALA A 68 -3.34 3.28 -2.89
N ASP A 69 -4.29 4.13 -3.22
CA ASP A 69 -4.17 5.11 -4.31
C ASP A 69 -3.67 4.41 -5.61
N GLU A 70 -2.41 4.61 -5.99
CA GLU A 70 -1.74 3.92 -7.11
C GLU A 70 -0.74 2.86 -6.64
N ALA A 71 -0.45 2.80 -5.36
CA ALA A 71 0.62 1.98 -4.82
C ALA A 71 0.20 0.52 -4.62
N ALA A 72 1.17 -0.39 -4.74
CA ALA A 72 0.95 -1.80 -4.44
C ALA A 72 0.61 -1.99 -2.96
N LEU A 73 -0.60 -2.48 -2.70
CA LEU A 73 -1.12 -2.76 -1.36
C LEU A 73 -0.78 -4.19 -0.95
N PHE A 74 -0.53 -4.38 0.34
CA PHE A 74 -0.30 -5.67 0.97
C PHE A 74 -1.03 -5.75 2.30
N ALA A 75 -1.49 -6.95 2.64
CA ALA A 75 -2.08 -7.25 3.94
C ALA A 75 -1.30 -8.34 4.64
N ILE A 76 -1.20 -8.27 5.96
CA ILE A 76 -0.47 -9.26 6.77
C ILE A 76 -1.42 -9.90 7.77
N ARG A 77 -1.33 -11.22 7.86
CA ARG A 77 -1.95 -12.00 8.93
C ARG A 77 -0.93 -13.01 9.47
N GLY A 78 -0.61 -12.90 10.75
CA GLY A 78 0.45 -13.67 11.36
C GLY A 78 1.80 -13.37 10.68
N ARG A 79 2.41 -14.37 10.04
CA ARG A 79 3.68 -14.22 9.29
C ARG A 79 3.51 -14.26 7.78
N ARG A 80 2.27 -14.28 7.31
CA ARG A 80 1.95 -14.37 5.89
C ARG A 80 1.53 -13.02 5.35
N VAL A 81 2.17 -12.61 4.27
CA VAL A 81 1.86 -11.39 3.53
C VAL A 81 1.04 -11.78 2.30
N TYR A 82 -0.13 -11.17 2.18
CA TYR A 82 -1.02 -11.34 1.04
C TYR A 82 -0.79 -10.20 0.06
N ALA A 83 -0.56 -10.56 -1.19
CA ALA A 83 -0.39 -9.62 -2.28
C ALA A 83 -1.64 -9.65 -3.17
N PRO A 84 -2.50 -8.64 -3.10
CA PRO A 84 -3.61 -8.51 -4.03
C PRO A 84 -3.15 -8.54 -5.48
N PRO A 85 -4.02 -8.93 -6.42
CA PRO A 85 -3.71 -8.90 -7.83
C PRO A 85 -3.35 -7.46 -8.27
N GLY A 86 -2.44 -7.35 -9.20
CA GLY A 86 -1.97 -6.06 -9.70
C GLY A 86 -0.88 -6.23 -10.73
N GLU A 87 -0.62 -5.17 -11.47
CA GLU A 87 0.41 -5.16 -12.49
C GLU A 87 1.82 -5.34 -11.91
N ALA A 88 2.69 -5.91 -12.72
CA ALA A 88 4.11 -5.95 -12.42
C ALA A 88 4.66 -4.51 -12.43
N SER A 89 5.28 -4.11 -11.33
CA SER A 89 5.91 -2.81 -11.18
C SER A 89 7.22 -2.94 -10.41
N ILE A 90 8.07 -1.93 -10.53
CA ILE A 90 9.31 -1.87 -9.76
C ILE A 90 9.00 -1.90 -8.25
N GLY A 91 8.01 -1.13 -7.82
CA GLY A 91 7.57 -1.10 -6.42
C GLY A 91 7.12 -2.48 -5.92
N ARG A 92 6.33 -3.20 -6.73
CA ARG A 92 5.87 -4.56 -6.40
C ARG A 92 7.05 -5.55 -6.33
N SER A 93 8.00 -5.46 -7.25
CA SER A 93 9.20 -6.31 -7.25
C SER A 93 10.08 -6.05 -6.03
N LEU A 94 10.28 -4.80 -5.66
CA LEU A 94 11.01 -4.41 -4.45
C LEU A 94 10.28 -4.88 -3.18
N ALA A 95 8.95 -4.79 -3.14
CA ALA A 95 8.14 -5.31 -2.06
C ALA A 95 8.37 -6.81 -1.86
N VAL A 96 8.26 -7.59 -2.91
CA VAL A 96 8.45 -9.05 -2.87
C VAL A 96 9.84 -9.41 -2.32
N ARG A 97 10.89 -8.72 -2.80
CA ARG A 97 12.25 -8.93 -2.31
C ARG A 97 12.40 -8.59 -0.83
N SER A 98 11.84 -7.46 -0.42
CA SER A 98 11.89 -6.99 0.98
C SER A 98 11.11 -7.89 1.93
N ILE A 99 9.94 -8.39 1.51
CA ILE A 99 9.12 -9.33 2.28
C ILE A 99 9.89 -10.63 2.52
N ARG A 100 10.52 -11.18 1.48
CA ARG A 100 11.36 -12.38 1.59
C ARG A 100 12.58 -12.14 2.46
N ALA A 101 13.27 -11.02 2.30
CA ALA A 101 14.43 -10.66 3.13
C ALA A 101 14.05 -10.45 4.60
N ALA A 102 12.81 -10.03 4.88
CA ALA A 102 12.27 -9.93 6.23
C ALA A 102 11.89 -11.31 6.84
N GLY A 103 12.01 -12.40 6.09
CA GLY A 103 11.68 -13.75 6.55
C GLY A 103 10.18 -14.01 6.67
N LEU A 104 9.38 -13.35 5.84
CA LEU A 104 7.93 -13.52 5.78
C LEU A 104 7.53 -14.36 4.56
N GLU A 105 6.43 -15.09 4.69
CA GLU A 105 5.81 -15.80 3.58
C GLU A 105 5.02 -14.84 2.71
N LEU A 106 5.16 -14.97 1.39
CA LEU A 106 4.35 -14.24 0.44
C LEU A 106 3.31 -15.18 -0.20
N ALA A 107 2.04 -14.82 -0.07
CA ALA A 107 0.94 -15.48 -0.75
C ALA A 107 0.38 -14.55 -1.84
N ALA A 108 0.47 -14.98 -3.09
CA ALA A 108 -0.21 -14.31 -4.21
C ALA A 108 -1.68 -14.69 -4.18
N SER A 109 -2.43 -14.10 -3.28
CA SER A 109 -3.83 -14.40 -3.03
C SER A 109 -4.63 -13.11 -2.89
N PRO A 110 -5.81 -13.03 -3.50
CA PRO A 110 -6.67 -11.87 -3.32
C PRO A 110 -7.11 -11.74 -1.86
N VAL A 111 -7.30 -10.51 -1.44
CA VAL A 111 -7.86 -10.14 -0.14
C VAL A 111 -9.11 -9.32 -0.40
N GLY A 112 -10.23 -9.72 0.19
CA GLY A 112 -11.47 -8.99 0.10
C GLY A 112 -11.59 -7.91 1.17
N ARG A 113 -12.47 -6.95 0.93
CA ARG A 113 -12.82 -5.93 1.92
C ARG A 113 -13.32 -6.58 3.24
N ASP A 114 -14.07 -7.68 3.11
CA ASP A 114 -14.62 -8.41 4.27
C ASP A 114 -13.54 -9.17 5.06
N ASP A 115 -12.35 -9.35 4.51
CA ASP A 115 -11.21 -9.97 5.19
C ASP A 115 -10.41 -8.96 6.04
N LEU A 116 -10.60 -7.67 5.82
CA LEU A 116 -9.86 -6.61 6.52
C LEU A 116 -9.89 -6.75 8.05
N PRO A 117 -11.02 -7.06 8.69
CA PRO A 117 -11.07 -7.25 10.16
C PRO A 117 -10.20 -8.41 10.67
N ARG A 118 -9.78 -9.32 9.81
CA ARG A 118 -8.95 -10.48 10.15
C ARG A 118 -7.47 -10.26 9.90
N MET A 119 -7.10 -9.13 9.28
CA MET A 119 -5.71 -8.77 9.01
C MET A 119 -5.11 -8.06 10.22
N ASP A 120 -3.82 -8.30 10.45
CA ASP A 120 -3.08 -7.68 11.55
C ASP A 120 -2.47 -6.35 11.13
N GLU A 121 -2.02 -6.26 9.88
CA GLU A 121 -1.39 -5.08 9.31
C GLU A 121 -1.80 -4.86 7.85
N LEU A 122 -1.83 -3.59 7.46
CA LEU A 122 -1.94 -3.15 6.07
C LEU A 122 -0.81 -2.20 5.75
N PHE A 123 -0.17 -2.36 4.61
CA PHE A 123 0.85 -1.44 4.14
C PHE A 123 0.86 -1.37 2.62
N PHE A 124 1.45 -0.32 2.09
CA PHE A 124 1.70 -0.17 0.67
C PHE A 124 3.15 0.26 0.41
N ILE A 125 3.61 0.07 -0.80
CA ILE A 125 4.94 0.48 -1.24
C ILE A 125 4.81 1.40 -2.44
N ASP A 126 5.39 2.58 -2.31
CA ASP A 126 5.53 3.56 -3.37
C ASP A 126 7.00 4.02 -3.52
N HIS A 127 7.23 5.06 -4.31
CA HIS A 127 8.57 5.64 -4.52
C HIS A 127 9.22 6.17 -3.24
N ARG A 128 8.48 6.35 -2.18
CA ARG A 128 8.95 6.81 -0.87
C ARG A 128 9.31 5.67 0.06
N GLY A 129 8.93 4.45 -0.26
CA GLY A 129 9.18 3.26 0.54
C GLY A 129 7.91 2.59 1.06
N VAL A 130 8.03 1.95 2.20
CA VAL A 130 6.93 1.24 2.87
C VAL A 130 6.15 2.21 3.75
N THR A 131 4.84 2.25 3.58
CA THR A 131 3.93 3.03 4.44
C THR A 131 2.90 2.09 5.06
N ALA A 132 2.91 1.98 6.39
CA ALA A 132 1.88 1.25 7.12
C ALA A 132 0.63 2.13 7.31
N LEU A 133 -0.55 1.51 7.24
CA LEU A 133 -1.81 2.17 7.53
C LEU A 133 -2.14 2.02 9.02
N SER A 134 -2.51 3.11 9.67
CA SER A 134 -2.92 3.08 11.09
C SER A 134 -4.33 2.55 11.25
N ARG A 135 -5.20 2.88 10.31
CA ARG A 135 -6.61 2.45 10.27
C ARG A 135 -7.08 2.28 8.83
N CYS A 136 -8.06 1.43 8.65
CA CYS A 136 -8.82 1.34 7.41
C CYS A 136 -10.29 1.09 7.75
N ASP A 137 -11.20 1.91 7.26
CA ASP A 137 -12.62 1.90 7.60
C ASP A 137 -12.88 1.88 9.13
N GLY A 138 -12.07 2.59 9.90
CA GLY A 138 -12.14 2.64 11.35
C GLY A 138 -11.48 1.47 12.09
N GLN A 139 -11.10 0.39 11.40
CA GLN A 139 -10.40 -0.75 11.97
C GLN A 139 -8.91 -0.40 12.17
N PRO A 140 -8.36 -0.50 13.40
CA PRO A 140 -6.95 -0.22 13.67
C PRO A 140 -6.05 -1.37 13.22
N TYR A 141 -4.81 -1.04 12.83
CA TYR A 141 -3.78 -1.99 12.40
C TYR A 141 -2.45 -1.71 13.09
N MET A 142 -1.67 -2.77 13.24
CA MET A 142 -0.30 -2.69 13.73
C MET A 142 0.67 -2.38 12.56
N ALA A 143 1.95 -2.15 12.89
CA ALA A 143 3.00 -1.86 11.90
C ALA A 143 4.31 -2.62 12.17
N ILE A 144 4.28 -3.70 12.92
CA ILE A 144 5.47 -4.42 13.40
C ILE A 144 6.21 -5.07 12.22
N PHE A 145 5.49 -5.79 11.38
CA PHE A 145 6.07 -6.44 10.21
C PHE A 145 6.31 -5.45 9.07
N ALA A 146 5.47 -4.44 8.92
CA ALA A 146 5.70 -3.36 7.97
C ALA A 146 7.03 -2.62 8.27
N GLU A 147 7.34 -2.33 9.53
CA GLU A 147 8.63 -1.76 9.95
C GLU A 147 9.81 -2.70 9.61
N ARG A 148 9.63 -3.99 9.82
CA ARG A 148 10.65 -5.01 9.47
C ARG A 148 10.88 -5.08 7.96
N ILE A 149 9.82 -5.02 7.16
CA ILE A 149 9.90 -4.98 5.70
C ILE A 149 10.58 -3.68 5.25
N ALA A 150 10.26 -2.53 5.87
CA ALA A 150 10.91 -1.26 5.59
C ALA A 150 12.42 -1.30 5.90
N GLY A 151 12.81 -1.95 6.99
CA GLY A 151 14.22 -2.19 7.33
C GLY A 151 14.92 -3.05 6.28
N ALA A 152 14.28 -4.13 5.84
CA ALA A 152 14.80 -5.00 4.79
C ALA A 152 14.92 -4.26 3.45
N LEU A 153 13.98 -3.40 3.09
CA LEU A 153 14.04 -2.57 1.88
C LEU A 153 15.26 -1.65 1.91
N ARG A 154 15.51 -0.98 3.04
CA ARG A 154 16.71 -0.14 3.20
C ARG A 154 18.00 -0.95 3.05
N GLY A 155 18.02 -2.17 3.56
CA GLY A 155 19.17 -3.08 3.45
C GLY A 155 19.48 -3.52 2.01
N LEU A 156 18.52 -3.43 1.09
CA LEU A 156 18.76 -3.71 -0.33
C LEU A 156 19.55 -2.58 -1.03
N PHE A 157 19.64 -1.40 -0.41
CA PHE A 157 20.28 -0.22 -0.95
C PHE A 157 21.24 0.39 0.08
N PRO A 158 22.32 -0.31 0.50
CA PRO A 158 23.17 0.11 1.63
C PRO A 158 23.93 1.42 1.41
N ASN A 159 24.00 1.90 0.17
CA ASN A 159 24.74 3.12 -0.21
C ASN A 159 23.82 4.30 -0.58
N MET A 160 22.56 4.20 -0.28
CA MET A 160 21.62 5.29 -0.50
C MET A 160 21.26 6.02 0.77
#